data_276b6070ae1bba1eb9d966c84079abdb
#
_entry.id   276b6070ae1bba1eb9d966c84079abdb
#
_cell.length_a   1.000
_cell.length_b   1.000
_cell.length_c   1.000
_cell.angle_alpha   90.00
_cell.angle_beta   90.00
_cell.angle_gamma   90.00
#
_symmetry.space_group_name_H-M   'P 1'
#
loop_
_entity.id
_entity.type
_entity.pdbx_description
1 polymer ?
#
loop_
_entity_poly.entity_id
_entity_poly.type
_entity_poly.pdbx_seq_one_letter_code
_entity_poly.pdbx_strand_id
1 'polypeptide(L)'
;MVGDNPQAARIRYQRAIKRAEALGFVYRPLADILIAEPLDTILQRVEATIGKPHSSPLIDAVSGAVAPPDDKISKALQLYFTDIARDEIRSKSPDQRKRWKAKRQMSVDVFIALVGDKRMGEITRDNARTVHKYWLDRIAPEKGRADRSASTGNRNMGNLRSLYADYYRHIGLPEQKNPFADLSFSDKSKRSRPPFPTDWIRDKIFAPGALATLNDEARGIVLAFAETGARPSELANLHAGVIHLDHEVPHISIEPRDDPDDPREIKTASSVRKVPLIGVALEVFKKHPKGFPRYKDREASLSALLNKHFETHGLFPTDKHTVYSLRHSFEDRMKNARLDEELRRMLMGHTIDRPKYGEGGEMKMWQEELMKIVLPFDPAIV
;
A
#
# COMPACT_ATOMS: atom_id res chain seq x y z
N MET A 1 21.73 -35.24 -12.68
CA MET A 1 22.17 -34.07 -11.92
C MET A 1 21.14 -33.84 -10.86
N VAL A 2 21.49 -34.08 -9.60
CA VAL A 2 20.62 -33.84 -8.43
C VAL A 2 20.43 -32.33 -8.34
N GLY A 3 19.21 -31.87 -8.53
CA GLY A 3 18.90 -30.46 -8.45
C GLY A 3 19.26 -29.91 -7.07
N ASP A 4 20.22 -29.00 -7.03
CA ASP A 4 20.67 -28.34 -5.82
C ASP A 4 19.47 -27.74 -5.08
N ASN A 5 19.33 -28.05 -3.80
CA ASN A 5 18.35 -27.40 -2.95
C ASN A 5 18.58 -25.89 -2.98
N PRO A 6 17.61 -25.06 -3.42
CA PRO A 6 17.77 -23.61 -3.55
C PRO A 6 18.30 -22.92 -2.29
N GLN A 7 17.94 -23.43 -1.11
CA GLN A 7 18.45 -22.94 0.16
C GLN A 7 19.94 -23.24 0.34
N ALA A 8 20.38 -24.43 -0.05
CA ALA A 8 21.80 -24.79 -0.01
C ALA A 8 22.64 -23.95 -0.99
N ALA A 9 22.11 -23.65 -2.19
CA ALA A 9 22.75 -22.78 -3.16
C ALA A 9 22.90 -21.35 -2.60
N ARG A 10 21.89 -20.80 -1.95
CA ARG A 10 21.97 -19.47 -1.29
C ARG A 10 23.01 -19.46 -0.17
N ILE A 11 23.03 -20.48 0.67
CA ILE A 11 23.99 -20.56 1.77
C ILE A 11 25.43 -20.63 1.19
N ARG A 12 25.66 -21.40 0.13
CA ARG A 12 26.98 -21.47 -0.52
C ARG A 12 27.38 -20.12 -1.10
N TYR A 13 26.47 -19.46 -1.79
CA TYR A 13 26.72 -18.14 -2.38
C TYR A 13 27.02 -17.08 -1.32
N GLN A 14 26.21 -16.99 -0.26
CA GLN A 14 26.46 -16.08 0.85
C GLN A 14 27.79 -16.35 1.57
N ARG A 15 28.15 -17.62 1.75
CA ARG A 15 29.46 -17.97 2.30
C ARG A 15 30.61 -17.57 1.38
N ALA A 16 30.43 -17.66 0.07
CA ALA A 16 31.43 -17.20 -0.90
C ALA A 16 31.61 -15.67 -0.82
N ILE A 17 30.51 -14.91 -0.76
CA ILE A 17 30.55 -13.45 -0.54
C ILE A 17 31.35 -13.11 0.70
N LYS A 18 30.98 -13.66 1.87
CA LYS A 18 31.67 -13.37 3.13
C LYS A 18 33.17 -13.73 3.12
N ARG A 19 33.53 -14.82 2.40
CA ARG A 19 34.94 -15.21 2.29
C ARG A 19 35.72 -14.25 1.39
N ALA A 20 35.12 -13.79 0.28
CA ALA A 20 35.74 -12.81 -0.60
C ALA A 20 35.95 -11.47 0.15
N GLU A 21 34.94 -11.00 0.86
CA GLU A 21 34.98 -9.79 1.69
C GLU A 21 36.06 -9.86 2.77
N ALA A 22 36.19 -11.01 3.45
CA ALA A 22 37.24 -11.22 4.46
C ALA A 22 38.66 -11.13 3.90
N LEU A 23 38.82 -11.24 2.59
CA LEU A 23 40.08 -11.06 1.88
C LEU A 23 40.21 -9.69 1.19
N GLY A 24 39.23 -8.80 1.41
CA GLY A 24 39.23 -7.46 0.82
C GLY A 24 38.65 -7.40 -0.60
N PHE A 25 38.04 -8.47 -1.11
CA PHE A 25 37.46 -8.50 -2.45
C PHE A 25 35.94 -8.35 -2.41
N VAL A 26 35.41 -7.59 -3.36
CA VAL A 26 33.96 -7.62 -3.64
C VAL A 26 33.67 -8.90 -4.41
N TYR A 27 32.77 -9.75 -3.92
CA TYR A 27 32.39 -10.97 -4.65
C TYR A 27 31.69 -10.61 -5.98
N ARG A 28 32.18 -11.17 -7.07
CA ARG A 28 31.58 -11.08 -8.41
C ARG A 28 31.65 -12.46 -9.07
N PRO A 29 30.67 -12.84 -9.91
CA PRO A 29 30.83 -14.01 -10.80
C PRO A 29 32.05 -13.87 -11.67
N LEU A 30 32.67 -14.99 -12.01
CA LEU A 30 33.93 -15.01 -12.79
C LEU A 30 33.87 -14.18 -14.09
N ALA A 31 32.75 -14.27 -14.82
CA ALA A 31 32.56 -13.51 -16.06
C ALA A 31 32.56 -11.98 -15.79
N ASP A 32 32.02 -11.53 -14.68
CA ASP A 32 31.98 -10.10 -14.33
C ASP A 32 33.33 -9.60 -13.80
N ILE A 33 34.10 -10.45 -13.11
CA ILE A 33 35.46 -10.13 -12.67
C ILE A 33 36.32 -9.75 -13.87
N LEU A 34 36.29 -10.56 -14.92
CA LEU A 34 37.11 -10.35 -16.11
C LEU A 34 36.75 -9.08 -16.91
N ILE A 35 35.55 -8.60 -16.78
CA ILE A 35 35.05 -7.41 -17.48
C ILE A 35 35.19 -6.13 -16.66
N ALA A 36 34.92 -6.22 -15.35
CA ALA A 36 34.71 -5.06 -14.52
C ALA A 36 35.86 -4.70 -13.59
N GLU A 37 36.85 -5.62 -13.38
CA GLU A 37 37.92 -5.37 -12.41
C GLU A 37 39.22 -4.99 -13.12
N PRO A 38 40.02 -4.06 -12.54
CA PRO A 38 41.37 -3.75 -13.00
C PRO A 38 42.28 -4.98 -12.93
N LEU A 39 43.28 -5.04 -13.83
CA LEU A 39 44.24 -6.15 -13.89
C LEU A 39 44.96 -6.40 -12.54
N ASP A 40 45.33 -5.34 -11.82
CA ASP A 40 45.97 -5.45 -10.52
C ASP A 40 45.10 -6.17 -9.49
N THR A 41 43.76 -5.89 -9.47
CA THR A 41 42.81 -6.60 -8.61
C THR A 41 42.69 -8.06 -8.99
N ILE A 42 42.67 -8.36 -10.29
CA ILE A 42 42.65 -9.76 -10.79
C ILE A 42 43.92 -10.51 -10.36
N LEU A 43 45.11 -9.87 -10.45
CA LEU A 43 46.35 -10.46 -9.99
C LEU A 43 46.35 -10.73 -8.48
N GLN A 44 45.85 -9.78 -7.66
CA GLN A 44 45.68 -9.97 -6.22
C GLN A 44 44.76 -11.16 -5.90
N ARG A 45 43.71 -11.37 -6.68
CA ARG A 45 42.82 -12.55 -6.54
C ARG A 45 43.58 -13.85 -6.82
N VAL A 46 44.41 -13.86 -7.87
CA VAL A 46 45.22 -15.02 -8.20
C VAL A 46 46.23 -15.30 -7.08
N GLU A 47 46.92 -14.28 -6.60
CA GLU A 47 47.88 -14.40 -5.45
C GLU A 47 47.22 -14.98 -4.21
N ALA A 48 45.98 -14.54 -3.89
CA ALA A 48 45.24 -15.07 -2.76
C ALA A 48 44.88 -16.56 -2.85
N THR A 49 44.99 -17.16 -4.04
CA THR A 49 44.75 -18.59 -4.28
C THR A 49 46.01 -19.46 -4.24
N ILE A 50 47.21 -18.85 -4.31
CA ILE A 50 48.50 -19.58 -4.35
C ILE A 50 48.66 -20.44 -3.08
N GLY A 51 49.04 -21.71 -3.29
CA GLY A 51 49.25 -22.67 -2.21
C GLY A 51 47.96 -23.21 -1.56
N LYS A 52 46.79 -22.88 -2.08
CA LYS A 52 45.53 -23.47 -1.59
C LYS A 52 45.13 -24.69 -2.44
N PRO A 53 44.51 -25.71 -1.80
CA PRO A 53 43.95 -26.85 -2.55
C PRO A 53 42.88 -26.40 -3.54
N HIS A 54 42.84 -26.99 -4.74
CA HIS A 54 41.82 -26.66 -5.76
C HIS A 54 40.38 -26.84 -5.31
N SER A 55 40.12 -27.71 -4.34
CA SER A 55 38.79 -27.89 -3.70
C SER A 55 38.50 -26.90 -2.57
N SER A 56 39.39 -25.91 -2.39
CA SER A 56 39.20 -24.94 -1.32
C SER A 56 38.01 -24.02 -1.59
N PRO A 57 37.03 -23.90 -0.65
CA PRO A 57 35.93 -22.93 -0.78
C PRO A 57 36.39 -21.47 -0.83
N LEU A 58 37.68 -21.21 -0.54
CA LEU A 58 38.30 -19.91 -0.67
C LEU A 58 38.60 -19.60 -2.17
N ILE A 59 39.10 -20.58 -2.89
CA ILE A 59 39.30 -20.45 -4.35
C ILE A 59 38.00 -20.13 -5.06
N ASP A 60 36.92 -20.88 -4.73
CA ASP A 60 35.58 -20.62 -5.27
C ASP A 60 35.09 -19.21 -4.99
N ALA A 61 35.40 -18.70 -3.79
CA ALA A 61 34.98 -17.34 -3.37
C ALA A 61 35.77 -16.26 -4.10
N VAL A 62 37.09 -16.40 -4.23
CA VAL A 62 38.00 -15.43 -4.84
C VAL A 62 37.85 -15.39 -6.34
N SER A 63 37.68 -16.56 -6.98
CA SER A 63 37.50 -16.70 -8.44
C SER A 63 36.09 -16.40 -8.93
N GLY A 64 35.10 -16.22 -8.03
CA GLY A 64 33.71 -16.04 -8.44
C GLY A 64 33.07 -17.31 -9.04
N ALA A 65 33.56 -18.49 -8.66
CA ALA A 65 33.07 -19.76 -9.21
C ALA A 65 31.70 -20.20 -8.67
N VAL A 66 31.25 -19.65 -7.55
CA VAL A 66 29.93 -19.98 -6.99
C VAL A 66 28.86 -19.17 -7.74
N ALA A 67 28.04 -19.85 -8.52
CA ALA A 67 26.96 -19.20 -9.22
C ALA A 67 25.96 -18.58 -8.25
N PRO A 68 25.41 -17.38 -8.57
CA PRO A 68 24.34 -16.80 -7.78
C PRO A 68 23.09 -17.69 -7.79
N PRO A 69 22.27 -17.67 -6.74
CA PRO A 69 21.01 -18.38 -6.76
C PRO A 69 20.14 -17.85 -7.90
N ASP A 70 19.52 -18.76 -8.63
CA ASP A 70 18.65 -18.44 -9.75
C ASP A 70 17.31 -19.15 -9.58
N ASP A 71 16.50 -18.58 -8.72
CA ASP A 71 15.16 -19.09 -8.40
C ASP A 71 14.19 -18.81 -9.55
N LYS A 72 13.17 -19.67 -9.69
CA LYS A 72 12.00 -19.32 -10.51
C LYS A 72 11.25 -18.14 -9.91
N ILE A 73 10.55 -17.33 -10.72
CA ILE A 73 9.84 -16.14 -10.26
C ILE A 73 8.80 -16.48 -9.19
N SER A 74 8.15 -17.64 -9.27
CA SER A 74 7.24 -18.13 -8.21
C SER A 74 7.95 -18.33 -6.88
N LYS A 75 9.17 -18.85 -6.86
CA LYS A 75 10.01 -19.02 -5.68
C LYS A 75 10.58 -17.70 -5.18
N ALA A 76 11.00 -16.83 -6.09
CA ALA A 76 11.44 -15.47 -5.75
C ALA A 76 10.32 -14.69 -5.03
N LEU A 77 9.05 -14.84 -5.47
CA LEU A 77 7.92 -14.24 -4.77
C LEU A 77 7.69 -14.83 -3.37
N GLN A 78 7.85 -16.13 -3.19
CA GLN A 78 7.78 -16.74 -1.85
C GLN A 78 8.86 -16.16 -0.92
N LEU A 79 10.12 -16.11 -1.41
CA LEU A 79 11.22 -15.49 -0.70
C LEU A 79 10.94 -14.02 -0.37
N TYR A 80 10.33 -13.30 -1.31
CA TYR A 80 9.92 -11.92 -1.10
C TYR A 80 8.97 -11.78 0.10
N PHE A 81 8.03 -12.71 0.26
CA PHE A 81 7.06 -12.68 1.34
C PHE A 81 7.60 -13.15 2.70
N THR A 82 8.60 -14.05 2.71
CA THR A 82 9.12 -14.65 3.94
C THR A 82 10.32 -13.90 4.52
N ASP A 83 11.15 -13.34 3.65
CA ASP A 83 12.44 -12.77 4.04
C ASP A 83 12.60 -11.32 3.58
N ILE A 84 12.48 -11.04 2.28
CA ILE A 84 12.86 -9.73 1.71
C ILE A 84 12.00 -8.59 2.24
N ALA A 85 10.68 -8.77 2.24
CA ALA A 85 9.71 -7.74 2.67
C ALA A 85 9.11 -8.03 4.06
N ARG A 86 9.81 -8.81 4.88
CA ARG A 86 9.31 -9.23 6.20
C ARG A 86 9.07 -8.05 7.13
N ASP A 87 9.96 -7.08 7.11
CA ASP A 87 9.87 -5.85 7.89
C ASP A 87 8.70 -4.97 7.40
N GLU A 88 8.52 -4.84 6.08
CA GLU A 88 7.42 -4.05 5.48
C GLU A 88 6.04 -4.56 5.89
N ILE A 89 5.89 -5.86 6.13
CA ILE A 89 4.58 -6.45 6.45
C ILE A 89 4.34 -6.62 7.94
N ARG A 90 5.34 -6.37 8.79
CA ARG A 90 5.28 -6.61 10.24
C ARG A 90 4.15 -5.82 10.92
N SER A 91 4.00 -4.55 10.59
CA SER A 91 3.02 -3.63 11.17
C SER A 91 1.62 -3.73 10.56
N LYS A 92 1.43 -4.58 9.54
CA LYS A 92 0.15 -4.75 8.85
C LYS A 92 -0.74 -5.75 9.58
N SER A 93 -2.05 -5.48 9.63
CA SER A 93 -3.04 -6.45 10.11
C SER A 93 -3.09 -7.70 9.21
N PRO A 94 -3.64 -8.83 9.68
CA PRO A 94 -3.77 -10.05 8.88
C PRO A 94 -4.45 -9.80 7.53
N ASP A 95 -5.51 -8.99 7.50
CA ASP A 95 -6.22 -8.66 6.26
C ASP A 95 -5.39 -7.72 5.36
N GLN A 96 -4.69 -6.74 5.94
CA GLN A 96 -3.76 -5.90 5.19
C GLN A 96 -2.63 -6.74 4.56
N ARG A 97 -2.06 -7.69 5.29
CA ARG A 97 -1.04 -8.63 4.77
C ARG A 97 -1.60 -9.48 3.63
N LYS A 98 -2.80 -10.06 3.83
CA LYS A 98 -3.48 -10.86 2.80
C LYS A 98 -3.68 -10.06 1.51
N ARG A 99 -4.22 -8.86 1.60
CA ARG A 99 -4.45 -7.97 0.43
C ARG A 99 -3.15 -7.51 -0.22
N TRP A 100 -2.12 -7.24 0.57
CA TRP A 100 -0.81 -6.84 0.08
C TRP A 100 -0.15 -7.97 -0.72
N LYS A 101 -0.16 -9.20 -0.18
CA LYS A 101 0.34 -10.40 -0.86
C LYS A 101 -0.46 -10.72 -2.12
N ALA A 102 -1.78 -10.70 -2.06
CA ALA A 102 -2.65 -11.02 -3.19
C ALA A 102 -2.40 -10.13 -4.41
N LYS A 103 -2.12 -8.83 -4.22
CA LYS A 103 -1.81 -7.92 -5.33
C LYS A 103 -0.49 -8.28 -6.04
N ARG A 104 0.53 -8.70 -5.29
CA ARG A 104 1.83 -9.12 -5.85
C ARG A 104 1.72 -10.49 -6.50
N GLN A 105 1.01 -11.42 -5.84
CA GLN A 105 0.72 -12.73 -6.39
C GLN A 105 0.04 -12.60 -7.76
N MET A 106 -1.02 -11.80 -7.87
CA MET A 106 -1.72 -11.58 -9.13
C MET A 106 -0.78 -11.07 -10.25
N SER A 107 0.19 -10.20 -9.92
CA SER A 107 1.14 -9.70 -10.92
C SER A 107 2.07 -10.80 -11.43
N VAL A 108 2.51 -11.69 -10.53
CA VAL A 108 3.34 -12.85 -10.88
C VAL A 108 2.53 -13.91 -11.61
N ASP A 109 1.28 -14.17 -11.21
CA ASP A 109 0.39 -15.11 -11.89
C ASP A 109 0.13 -14.70 -13.34
N VAL A 110 -0.08 -13.40 -13.60
CA VAL A 110 -0.21 -12.87 -14.95
C VAL A 110 1.10 -13.09 -15.76
N PHE A 111 2.26 -12.84 -15.14
CA PHE A 111 3.54 -13.09 -15.78
C PHE A 111 3.69 -14.58 -16.15
N ILE A 112 3.43 -15.48 -15.20
CA ILE A 112 3.54 -16.93 -15.41
C ILE A 112 2.59 -17.42 -16.49
N ALA A 113 1.36 -16.91 -16.50
CA ALA A 113 0.37 -17.29 -17.52
C ALA A 113 0.79 -16.88 -18.95
N LEU A 114 1.52 -15.79 -19.11
CA LEU A 114 1.93 -15.26 -20.41
C LEU A 114 3.30 -15.76 -20.88
N VAL A 115 4.20 -16.02 -19.95
CA VAL A 115 5.64 -16.25 -20.25
C VAL A 115 6.13 -17.58 -19.70
N GLY A 116 5.45 -18.13 -18.70
CA GLY A 116 5.88 -19.32 -17.95
C GLY A 116 6.62 -18.96 -16.66
N ASP A 117 6.76 -19.97 -15.79
CA ASP A 117 7.48 -19.83 -14.52
C ASP A 117 9.00 -19.89 -14.74
N LYS A 118 9.57 -18.81 -15.26
CA LYS A 118 10.98 -18.68 -15.61
C LYS A 118 11.87 -18.47 -14.41
N ARG A 119 13.15 -18.83 -14.54
CA ARG A 119 14.20 -18.42 -13.61
C ARG A 119 14.41 -16.90 -13.70
N MET A 120 14.78 -16.28 -12.59
CA MET A 120 14.96 -14.83 -12.51
C MET A 120 15.99 -14.31 -13.53
N GLY A 121 17.10 -15.06 -13.74
CA GLY A 121 18.12 -14.71 -14.72
C GLY A 121 17.70 -14.92 -16.19
N GLU A 122 16.68 -15.73 -16.46
CA GLU A 122 16.14 -15.98 -17.79
C GLU A 122 15.08 -14.97 -18.23
N ILE A 123 14.66 -14.07 -17.33
CA ILE A 123 13.64 -13.06 -17.63
C ILE A 123 14.24 -11.96 -18.49
N THR A 124 13.85 -11.91 -19.76
CA THR A 124 14.34 -10.95 -20.74
C THR A 124 13.46 -9.70 -20.82
N ARG A 125 13.96 -8.67 -21.49
CA ARG A 125 13.19 -7.47 -21.83
C ARG A 125 11.95 -7.80 -22.68
N ASP A 126 12.04 -8.78 -23.56
CA ASP A 126 10.90 -9.18 -24.39
C ASP A 126 9.81 -9.89 -23.58
N ASN A 127 10.21 -10.68 -22.58
CA ASN A 127 9.24 -11.21 -21.61
C ASN A 127 8.49 -10.09 -20.87
N ALA A 128 9.20 -9.05 -20.43
CA ALA A 128 8.58 -7.90 -19.79
C ALA A 128 7.69 -7.10 -20.74
N ARG A 129 8.07 -6.98 -22.03
CA ARG A 129 7.24 -6.35 -23.09
C ARG A 129 5.97 -7.15 -23.36
N THR A 130 6.03 -8.48 -23.33
CA THR A 130 4.83 -9.34 -23.47
C THR A 130 3.79 -9.02 -22.39
N VAL A 131 4.23 -8.91 -21.14
CA VAL A 131 3.32 -8.52 -20.03
C VAL A 131 2.84 -7.09 -20.18
N HIS A 132 3.71 -6.17 -20.61
CA HIS A 132 3.32 -4.78 -20.86
C HIS A 132 2.26 -4.69 -21.97
N LYS A 133 2.44 -5.41 -23.09
CA LYS A 133 1.46 -5.46 -24.17
C LYS A 133 0.10 -6.00 -23.70
N TYR A 134 0.09 -7.09 -22.92
CA TYR A 134 -1.16 -7.62 -22.31
C TYR A 134 -1.93 -6.54 -21.56
N TRP A 135 -1.25 -5.71 -20.76
CA TRP A 135 -1.90 -4.61 -20.05
C TRP A 135 -2.29 -3.48 -20.99
N LEU A 136 -1.45 -3.15 -21.99
CA LEU A 136 -1.76 -2.13 -23.00
C LEU A 136 -3.05 -2.44 -23.73
N ASP A 137 -3.22 -3.67 -24.21
CA ASP A 137 -4.42 -4.11 -24.95
C ASP A 137 -5.69 -4.03 -24.10
N ARG A 138 -5.57 -4.07 -22.77
CA ARG A 138 -6.69 -3.93 -21.82
C ARG A 138 -6.96 -2.49 -21.37
N ILE A 139 -5.94 -1.64 -21.42
CA ILE A 139 -6.02 -0.22 -21.03
C ILE A 139 -6.43 0.65 -22.21
N ALA A 140 -5.93 0.32 -23.39
CA ALA A 140 -6.18 1.04 -24.63
C ALA A 140 -6.37 0.03 -25.79
N PRO A 141 -7.48 -0.72 -25.80
CA PRO A 141 -7.76 -1.67 -26.86
C PRO A 141 -7.94 -0.97 -28.21
N GLU A 142 -7.50 -1.58 -29.28
CA GLU A 142 -7.72 -1.06 -30.65
C GLU A 142 -9.21 -0.98 -31.00
N LYS A 143 -10.01 -1.91 -30.47
CA LYS A 143 -11.47 -1.92 -30.62
C LYS A 143 -12.15 -2.19 -29.29
N GLY A 144 -13.31 -1.56 -29.08
CA GLY A 144 -14.11 -1.76 -27.87
C GLY A 144 -13.75 -0.77 -26.75
N ARG A 145 -14.14 -1.13 -25.52
CA ARG A 145 -13.89 -0.30 -24.33
C ARG A 145 -12.80 -0.89 -23.47
N ALA A 146 -11.98 -0.02 -22.90
CA ALA A 146 -11.00 -0.41 -21.89
C ALA A 146 -11.68 -1.11 -20.69
N ASP A 147 -11.18 -2.27 -20.29
CA ASP A 147 -11.64 -3.00 -19.11
C ASP A 147 -10.74 -2.81 -17.89
N ARG A 148 -9.59 -2.17 -18.08
CA ARG A 148 -8.61 -1.82 -17.02
C ARG A 148 -8.12 -0.39 -17.17
N SER A 149 -7.66 0.15 -16.04
CA SER A 149 -7.06 1.50 -16.01
C SER A 149 -5.53 1.43 -16.13
N ALA A 150 -4.92 2.52 -16.63
CA ALA A 150 -3.48 2.72 -16.63
C ALA A 150 -2.86 2.52 -15.23
N SER A 151 -3.53 3.02 -14.18
CA SER A 151 -3.11 2.81 -12.79
C SER A 151 -3.05 1.32 -12.39
N THR A 152 -3.96 0.49 -12.91
CA THR A 152 -3.92 -0.97 -12.68
C THR A 152 -2.73 -1.60 -13.38
N GLY A 153 -2.47 -1.28 -14.64
CA GLY A 153 -1.29 -1.75 -15.37
C GLY A 153 0.02 -1.31 -14.69
N ASN A 154 0.13 -0.03 -14.34
CA ASN A 154 1.30 0.54 -13.67
C ASN A 154 1.60 -0.16 -12.33
N ARG A 155 0.56 -0.48 -11.55
CA ARG A 155 0.73 -1.24 -10.30
C ARG A 155 1.28 -2.64 -10.55
N ASN A 156 0.78 -3.35 -11.57
CA ASN A 156 1.25 -4.70 -11.88
C ASN A 156 2.68 -4.69 -12.41
N MET A 157 3.03 -3.79 -13.33
CA MET A 157 4.40 -3.62 -13.81
C MET A 157 5.33 -3.19 -12.67
N GLY A 158 4.87 -2.31 -11.77
CA GLY A 158 5.59 -1.88 -10.58
C GLY A 158 5.88 -3.03 -9.62
N ASN A 159 4.92 -3.92 -9.36
CA ASN A 159 5.12 -5.09 -8.51
C ASN A 159 6.19 -6.04 -9.06
N LEU A 160 6.19 -6.30 -10.38
CA LEU A 160 7.22 -7.14 -11.03
C LEU A 160 8.59 -6.46 -10.99
N ARG A 161 8.64 -5.16 -11.23
CA ARG A 161 9.87 -4.36 -11.15
C ARG A 161 10.47 -4.40 -9.75
N SER A 162 9.66 -4.18 -8.71
CA SER A 162 10.12 -4.23 -7.32
C SER A 162 10.58 -5.63 -6.94
N LEU A 163 9.80 -6.67 -7.25
CA LEU A 163 10.19 -8.06 -6.98
C LEU A 163 11.55 -8.38 -7.60
N TYR A 164 11.79 -8.00 -8.86
CA TYR A 164 13.05 -8.27 -9.55
C TYR A 164 14.22 -7.53 -8.90
N ALA A 165 14.07 -6.23 -8.66
CA ALA A 165 15.14 -5.42 -8.06
C ALA A 165 15.47 -5.88 -6.63
N ASP A 166 14.45 -6.14 -5.81
CA ASP A 166 14.64 -6.52 -4.42
C ASP A 166 15.20 -7.93 -4.27
N TYR A 167 14.82 -8.86 -5.18
CA TYR A 167 15.43 -10.19 -5.24
C TYR A 167 16.92 -10.09 -5.51
N TYR A 168 17.33 -9.35 -6.55
CA TYR A 168 18.75 -9.23 -6.88
C TYR A 168 19.55 -8.45 -5.84
N ARG A 169 18.95 -7.46 -5.22
CA ARG A 169 19.57 -6.78 -4.05
C ARG A 169 19.77 -7.75 -2.88
N HIS A 170 18.77 -8.59 -2.60
CA HIS A 170 18.83 -9.57 -1.53
C HIS A 170 19.93 -10.63 -1.73
N ILE A 171 20.19 -11.03 -2.97
CA ILE A 171 21.26 -11.98 -3.28
C ILE A 171 22.63 -11.32 -3.52
N GLY A 172 22.76 -10.00 -3.32
CA GLY A 172 24.04 -9.27 -3.41
C GLY A 172 24.42 -8.82 -4.83
N LEU A 173 23.46 -8.74 -5.74
CA LEU A 173 23.66 -8.27 -7.12
C LEU A 173 22.78 -7.04 -7.44
N PRO A 174 22.94 -5.91 -6.72
CA PRO A 174 22.05 -4.74 -6.83
C PRO A 174 22.10 -4.10 -8.24
N GLU A 175 23.21 -4.26 -8.97
CA GLU A 175 23.44 -3.67 -10.29
C GLU A 175 22.78 -4.47 -11.43
N GLN A 176 22.10 -5.59 -11.13
CA GLN A 176 21.45 -6.39 -12.14
C GLN A 176 20.41 -5.59 -12.92
N LYS A 177 20.58 -5.51 -14.24
CA LYS A 177 19.68 -4.75 -15.10
C LYS A 177 18.24 -5.31 -15.04
N ASN A 178 17.31 -4.44 -14.67
CA ASN A 178 15.92 -4.83 -14.49
C ASN A 178 15.15 -4.83 -15.82
N PRO A 179 14.64 -5.97 -16.29
CA PRO A 179 13.92 -6.06 -17.57
C PRO A 179 12.58 -5.32 -17.56
N PHE A 180 12.03 -5.00 -16.38
CA PHE A 180 10.77 -4.25 -16.21
C PHE A 180 10.99 -2.73 -16.06
N ALA A 181 12.25 -2.24 -16.09
CA ALA A 181 12.52 -0.80 -16.01
C ALA A 181 11.79 -0.03 -17.12
N ASP A 182 11.32 1.18 -16.82
CA ASP A 182 10.72 2.13 -17.78
C ASP A 182 9.51 1.62 -18.57
N LEU A 183 8.91 0.51 -18.15
CA LEU A 183 7.65 0.01 -18.69
C LEU A 183 6.47 0.50 -17.82
N SER A 184 5.86 1.60 -18.28
CA SER A 184 4.70 2.21 -17.62
C SER A 184 3.70 2.72 -18.65
N PHE A 185 2.48 3.02 -18.18
CA PHE A 185 1.39 3.57 -18.99
C PHE A 185 1.13 5.01 -18.57
N SER A 186 0.89 5.88 -19.54
CA SER A 186 0.48 7.26 -19.29
C SER A 186 -0.89 7.27 -18.62
N ASP A 187 -0.99 7.82 -17.43
CA ASP A 187 -2.25 8.02 -16.70
C ASP A 187 -2.56 9.51 -16.61
N LYS A 188 -3.14 10.03 -17.70
CA LYS A 188 -3.58 11.44 -17.78
C LYS A 188 -4.98 11.65 -17.20
N SER A 189 -5.69 10.58 -16.86
CA SER A 189 -7.05 10.66 -16.34
C SER A 189 -7.02 11.00 -14.85
N LYS A 190 -7.14 12.28 -14.51
CA LYS A 190 -7.51 12.70 -13.17
C LYS A 190 -8.95 12.22 -12.91
N ARG A 191 -9.11 11.00 -12.42
CA ARG A 191 -10.40 10.53 -11.92
C ARG A 191 -10.70 11.27 -10.61
N SER A 192 -11.31 12.44 -10.72
CA SER A 192 -11.87 13.12 -9.58
C SER A 192 -13.25 12.51 -9.29
N ARG A 193 -13.44 12.03 -8.08
CA ARG A 193 -14.78 11.72 -7.58
C ARG A 193 -15.41 13.03 -7.18
N PRO A 194 -16.59 13.39 -7.72
CA PRO A 194 -17.23 14.62 -7.32
C PRO A 194 -17.66 14.57 -5.85
N PRO A 195 -17.67 15.68 -5.13
CA PRO A 195 -18.29 15.77 -3.81
C PRO A 195 -19.81 15.69 -3.95
N PHE A 196 -20.50 15.18 -2.95
CA PHE A 196 -21.96 15.34 -2.83
C PHE A 196 -22.28 16.82 -2.57
N PRO A 197 -23.32 17.38 -3.16
CA PRO A 197 -23.87 18.65 -2.72
C PRO A 197 -24.28 18.60 -1.24
N THR A 198 -24.08 19.68 -0.53
CA THR A 198 -24.35 19.75 0.92
C THR A 198 -25.83 19.49 1.24
N ASP A 199 -26.73 20.05 0.45
CA ASP A 199 -28.17 19.82 0.54
C ASP A 199 -28.54 18.35 0.23
N TRP A 200 -27.87 17.72 -0.71
CA TRP A 200 -28.08 16.30 -0.98
C TRP A 200 -27.75 15.41 0.23
N ILE A 201 -26.67 15.71 0.95
CA ILE A 201 -26.34 14.95 2.18
C ILE A 201 -27.44 15.15 3.22
N ARG A 202 -27.85 16.41 3.45
CA ARG A 202 -28.87 16.76 4.42
C ARG A 202 -30.23 16.13 4.08
N ASP A 203 -30.70 16.30 2.83
CA ASP A 203 -32.08 16.03 2.44
C ASP A 203 -32.29 14.61 1.89
N LYS A 204 -31.23 13.91 1.49
CA LYS A 204 -31.31 12.53 0.95
C LYS A 204 -30.62 11.51 1.82
N ILE A 205 -29.37 11.78 2.26
CA ILE A 205 -28.61 10.78 3.03
C ILE A 205 -29.03 10.80 4.51
N PHE A 206 -29.24 12.01 5.08
CA PHE A 206 -29.71 12.19 6.46
C PHE A 206 -31.25 12.17 6.60
N ALA A 207 -31.97 11.95 5.49
CA ALA A 207 -33.41 11.81 5.57
C ALA A 207 -33.82 10.59 6.43
N PRO A 208 -34.87 10.71 7.25
CA PRO A 208 -35.40 9.59 8.01
C PRO A 208 -35.68 8.37 7.10
N GLY A 209 -35.20 7.21 7.49
CA GLY A 209 -35.35 5.97 6.72
C GLY A 209 -34.37 5.73 5.58
N ALA A 210 -33.60 6.75 5.12
CA ALA A 210 -32.68 6.60 3.99
C ALA A 210 -31.63 5.49 4.20
N LEU A 211 -31.19 5.29 5.43
CA LEU A 211 -30.19 4.29 5.82
C LEU A 211 -30.78 3.12 6.61
N ALA A 212 -32.12 2.99 6.71
CA ALA A 212 -32.80 2.04 7.59
C ALA A 212 -32.50 0.55 7.26
N THR A 213 -32.20 0.22 6.01
CA THR A 213 -31.88 -1.16 5.63
C THR A 213 -30.40 -1.55 5.90
N LEU A 214 -29.55 -0.59 6.28
CA LEU A 214 -28.22 -0.87 6.81
C LEU A 214 -28.31 -1.34 8.25
N ASN A 215 -27.43 -2.26 8.64
CA ASN A 215 -27.27 -2.56 10.05
C ASN A 215 -26.71 -1.34 10.81
N ASP A 216 -26.87 -1.35 12.10
CA ASP A 216 -26.58 -0.23 12.99
C ASP A 216 -25.15 0.33 12.83
N GLU A 217 -24.14 -0.55 12.80
CA GLU A 217 -22.75 -0.13 12.63
C GLU A 217 -22.47 0.45 11.24
N ALA A 218 -23.03 -0.15 10.17
CA ALA A 218 -22.85 0.38 8.81
C ALA A 218 -23.49 1.75 8.64
N ARG A 219 -24.68 1.95 9.24
CA ARG A 219 -25.38 3.24 9.30
C ARG A 219 -24.53 4.26 10.06
N GLY A 220 -24.07 3.91 11.25
CA GLY A 220 -23.19 4.77 12.04
C GLY A 220 -21.93 5.18 11.31
N ILE A 221 -21.29 4.25 10.60
CA ILE A 221 -20.10 4.57 9.79
C ILE A 221 -20.41 5.58 8.68
N VAL A 222 -21.56 5.49 7.99
CA VAL A 222 -21.94 6.47 6.94
C VAL A 222 -22.11 7.85 7.54
N LEU A 223 -22.85 7.95 8.66
CA LEU A 223 -23.12 9.20 9.35
C LEU A 223 -21.84 9.84 9.89
N ALA A 224 -21.00 9.05 10.58
CA ALA A 224 -19.70 9.52 11.07
C ALA A 224 -18.77 9.93 9.92
N PHE A 225 -18.82 9.23 8.79
CA PHE A 225 -18.00 9.55 7.61
C PHE A 225 -18.35 10.93 7.02
N ALA A 226 -19.63 11.26 6.97
CA ALA A 226 -20.09 12.55 6.45
C ALA A 226 -19.60 13.73 7.30
N GLU A 227 -19.43 13.56 8.62
CA GLU A 227 -19.07 14.65 9.55
C GLU A 227 -17.63 14.61 10.06
N THR A 228 -16.86 13.59 9.74
CA THR A 228 -15.43 13.52 10.14
C THR A 228 -14.48 13.58 8.96
N GLY A 229 -14.96 13.25 7.75
CA GLY A 229 -14.11 13.09 6.58
C GLY A 229 -13.01 12.01 6.74
N ALA A 230 -12.99 11.26 7.84
CA ALA A 230 -12.05 10.16 8.05
C ALA A 230 -12.24 9.08 6.98
N ARG A 231 -11.19 8.34 6.63
CA ARG A 231 -11.34 7.27 5.62
C ARG A 231 -12.25 6.15 6.16
N PRO A 232 -13.10 5.52 5.33
CA PRO A 232 -13.93 4.40 5.78
C PRO A 232 -13.14 3.28 6.47
N SER A 233 -11.90 3.03 6.01
CA SER A 233 -11.01 2.07 6.62
C SER A 233 -10.46 2.53 7.99
N GLU A 234 -10.39 3.82 8.24
CA GLU A 234 -10.02 4.39 9.53
C GLU A 234 -11.20 4.20 10.51
N LEU A 235 -12.40 4.64 10.12
CA LEU A 235 -13.61 4.50 10.95
C LEU A 235 -13.92 3.04 11.31
N ALA A 236 -13.91 2.14 10.32
CA ALA A 236 -14.22 0.72 10.52
C ALA A 236 -13.26 0.00 11.50
N ASN A 237 -12.11 0.60 11.80
CA ASN A 237 -11.08 0.00 12.64
C ASN A 237 -10.79 0.78 13.92
N LEU A 238 -11.65 1.76 14.26
CA LEU A 238 -11.60 2.41 15.57
C LEU A 238 -11.97 1.42 16.67
N HIS A 239 -11.37 1.62 17.84
CA HIS A 239 -11.63 0.84 19.04
C HIS A 239 -11.78 1.79 20.24
N ALA A 240 -12.27 1.29 21.37
CA ALA A 240 -12.56 2.11 22.56
C ALA A 240 -11.40 3.00 22.99
N GLY A 241 -10.14 2.51 22.89
CA GLY A 241 -8.97 3.26 23.36
C GLY A 241 -8.63 4.51 22.54
N VAL A 242 -9.23 4.68 21.36
CA VAL A 242 -9.00 5.84 20.46
C VAL A 242 -10.25 6.71 20.28
N ILE A 243 -11.32 6.44 21.02
CA ILE A 243 -12.58 7.22 21.04
C ILE A 243 -12.68 7.90 22.39
N HIS A 244 -12.48 9.21 22.42
CA HIS A 244 -12.34 10.01 23.64
C HIS A 244 -13.60 10.88 23.86
N LEU A 245 -14.67 10.28 24.37
CA LEU A 245 -15.95 10.98 24.60
C LEU A 245 -15.96 11.83 25.87
N ASP A 246 -15.17 11.45 26.88
CA ASP A 246 -15.08 12.15 28.18
C ASP A 246 -14.03 13.27 28.20
N HIS A 247 -13.36 13.52 27.05
CA HIS A 247 -12.42 14.63 26.91
C HIS A 247 -13.18 15.96 26.79
N GLU A 248 -12.57 17.07 27.22
CA GLU A 248 -13.15 18.43 27.07
C GLU A 248 -13.67 18.69 25.65
N VAL A 249 -12.91 18.25 24.65
CA VAL A 249 -13.34 18.17 23.24
C VAL A 249 -13.46 16.70 22.86
N PRO A 250 -14.68 16.16 22.76
CA PRO A 250 -14.85 14.78 22.27
C PRO A 250 -14.21 14.59 20.90
N HIS A 251 -13.41 13.55 20.74
CA HIS A 251 -12.66 13.33 19.49
C HIS A 251 -12.32 11.84 19.27
N ILE A 252 -11.94 11.51 18.06
CA ILE A 252 -11.31 10.24 17.70
C ILE A 252 -9.84 10.48 17.38
N SER A 253 -8.97 9.55 17.80
CA SER A 253 -7.57 9.48 17.39
C SER A 253 -7.43 8.48 16.25
N ILE A 254 -6.83 8.91 15.13
CA ILE A 254 -6.49 8.06 14.00
C ILE A 254 -5.00 7.81 14.09
N GLU A 255 -4.64 6.60 14.48
CA GLU A 255 -3.27 6.19 14.74
C GLU A 255 -3.05 4.71 14.38
N PRO A 256 -1.80 4.26 14.16
CA PRO A 256 -1.51 2.84 13.98
C PRO A 256 -1.82 2.08 15.28
N ARG A 257 -2.12 0.80 15.17
CA ARG A 257 -2.11 -0.11 16.32
C ARG A 257 -0.79 -0.83 16.35
N ASP A 258 -0.01 -0.58 17.40
CA ASP A 258 1.31 -1.18 17.60
C ASP A 258 1.26 -2.44 18.48
N ASP A 259 0.06 -2.93 18.81
CA ASP A 259 -0.15 -4.20 19.51
C ASP A 259 0.41 -5.36 18.66
N PRO A 260 1.38 -6.14 19.16
CA PRO A 260 1.97 -7.26 18.42
C PRO A 260 0.94 -8.31 17.98
N ASP A 261 -0.12 -8.50 18.77
CA ASP A 261 -1.16 -9.51 18.51
C ASP A 261 -2.25 -8.99 17.57
N ASP A 262 -2.42 -7.65 17.49
CA ASP A 262 -3.40 -6.99 16.62
C ASP A 262 -2.81 -5.77 15.91
N PRO A 263 -1.69 -5.91 15.19
CA PRO A 263 -1.04 -4.77 14.54
C PRO A 263 -1.89 -4.23 13.39
N ARG A 264 -1.87 -2.93 13.19
CA ARG A 264 -2.50 -2.29 12.05
C ARG A 264 -1.76 -1.04 11.64
N GLU A 265 -1.33 -1.02 10.39
CA GLU A 265 -0.72 0.14 9.77
C GLU A 265 -1.78 1.11 9.23
N ILE A 266 -1.52 2.40 9.37
CA ILE A 266 -2.26 3.46 8.66
C ILE A 266 -1.56 3.82 7.36
N LYS A 267 -2.26 4.51 6.47
CA LYS A 267 -1.80 4.73 5.09
C LYS A 267 -0.47 5.49 5.00
N THR A 268 -0.29 6.53 5.82
CA THR A 268 0.90 7.40 5.84
C THR A 268 1.09 7.98 7.24
N ALA A 269 2.29 8.42 7.59
CA ALA A 269 2.55 9.12 8.84
C ALA A 269 1.67 10.38 9.01
N SER A 270 1.42 11.12 7.93
CA SER A 270 0.49 12.27 7.93
C SER A 270 -0.96 11.92 8.22
N SER A 271 -1.32 10.63 8.19
CA SER A 271 -2.67 10.19 8.56
C SER A 271 -2.90 10.15 10.07
N VAL A 272 -1.83 10.16 10.91
CA VAL A 272 -1.94 10.25 12.38
C VAL A 272 -2.51 11.61 12.72
N ARG A 273 -3.67 11.62 13.39
CA ARG A 273 -4.35 12.87 13.76
C ARG A 273 -5.48 12.63 14.73
N LYS A 274 -5.87 13.69 15.41
CA LYS A 274 -7.12 13.77 16.19
C LYS A 274 -8.19 14.48 15.35
N VAL A 275 -9.42 14.00 15.40
CA VAL A 275 -10.57 14.61 14.72
C VAL A 275 -11.65 14.88 15.74
N PRO A 276 -11.97 16.16 16.03
CA PRO A 276 -13.07 16.51 16.90
C PRO A 276 -14.39 15.94 16.39
N LEU A 277 -15.22 15.44 17.31
CA LEU A 277 -16.53 14.91 16.99
C LEU A 277 -17.58 16.03 17.11
N ILE A 278 -18.30 16.25 16.02
CA ILE A 278 -19.34 17.26 15.91
C ILE A 278 -20.62 16.63 15.34
N GLY A 279 -21.75 17.31 15.52
CA GLY A 279 -23.01 16.95 14.88
C GLY A 279 -23.39 15.49 15.03
N VAL A 280 -23.84 14.87 13.93
CA VAL A 280 -24.26 13.47 13.93
C VAL A 280 -23.14 12.50 14.29
N ALA A 281 -21.87 12.84 14.00
CA ALA A 281 -20.75 11.97 14.34
C ALA A 281 -20.59 11.81 15.86
N LEU A 282 -20.81 12.86 16.63
CA LEU A 282 -20.78 12.79 18.10
C LEU A 282 -21.84 11.82 18.61
N GLU A 283 -23.07 11.93 18.12
CA GLU A 283 -24.17 11.04 18.55
C GLU A 283 -23.92 9.59 18.15
N VAL A 284 -23.36 9.36 16.95
CA VAL A 284 -22.95 8.02 16.52
C VAL A 284 -21.94 7.41 17.49
N PHE A 285 -20.91 8.15 17.90
CA PHE A 285 -19.90 7.58 18.80
C PHE A 285 -20.38 7.46 20.25
N LYS A 286 -21.33 8.27 20.70
CA LYS A 286 -22.04 8.02 21.96
C LYS A 286 -22.77 6.68 21.96
N LYS A 287 -23.37 6.32 20.82
CA LYS A 287 -24.03 5.01 20.61
C LYS A 287 -23.04 3.88 20.40
N HIS A 288 -21.89 4.15 19.77
CA HIS A 288 -20.84 3.18 19.43
C HIS A 288 -19.50 3.52 20.12
N PRO A 289 -19.42 3.56 21.46
CA PRO A 289 -18.21 3.97 22.19
C PRO A 289 -17.05 2.97 22.04
N LYS A 290 -17.32 1.77 21.52
CA LYS A 290 -16.33 0.73 21.22
C LYS A 290 -15.94 0.66 19.73
N GLY A 291 -16.42 1.61 18.92
CA GLY A 291 -16.26 1.59 17.46
C GLY A 291 -17.18 0.58 16.79
N PHE A 292 -16.69 -0.04 15.71
CA PHE A 292 -17.50 -0.85 14.78
C PHE A 292 -16.92 -2.26 14.59
N PRO A 293 -16.98 -3.14 15.59
CA PRO A 293 -16.30 -4.44 15.60
C PRO A 293 -16.72 -5.38 14.45
N ARG A 294 -17.96 -5.28 13.97
CA ARG A 294 -18.45 -6.05 12.81
C ARG A 294 -17.64 -5.81 11.55
N TYR A 295 -17.09 -4.59 11.38
CA TYR A 295 -16.37 -4.16 10.19
C TYR A 295 -14.85 -4.06 10.39
N LYS A 296 -14.35 -4.42 11.58
CA LYS A 296 -12.91 -4.51 11.84
C LYS A 296 -12.26 -5.41 10.79
N ASP A 297 -11.24 -4.89 10.09
CA ASP A 297 -10.51 -5.57 9.00
C ASP A 297 -11.40 -6.10 7.85
N ARG A 298 -12.60 -5.52 7.65
CA ARG A 298 -13.56 -5.90 6.60
C ARG A 298 -13.93 -4.73 5.68
N GLU A 299 -13.00 -3.80 5.45
CA GLU A 299 -13.28 -2.57 4.69
C GLU A 299 -13.78 -2.83 3.26
N ALA A 300 -13.33 -3.91 2.62
CA ALA A 300 -13.79 -4.27 1.28
C ALA A 300 -15.28 -4.65 1.28
N SER A 301 -15.70 -5.46 2.25
CA SER A 301 -17.11 -5.86 2.42
C SER A 301 -17.98 -4.67 2.80
N LEU A 302 -17.50 -3.81 3.72
CA LEU A 302 -18.17 -2.58 4.07
C LEU A 302 -18.35 -1.67 2.85
N SER A 303 -17.28 -1.42 2.10
CA SER A 303 -17.35 -0.58 0.90
C SER A 303 -18.33 -1.13 -0.15
N ALA A 304 -18.34 -2.44 -0.37
CA ALA A 304 -19.27 -3.08 -1.30
C ALA A 304 -20.73 -2.93 -0.82
N LEU A 305 -20.99 -3.18 0.48
CA LEU A 305 -22.31 -3.03 1.09
C LEU A 305 -22.82 -1.59 0.95
N LEU A 306 -22.01 -0.62 1.34
CA LEU A 306 -22.41 0.79 1.33
C LEU A 306 -22.66 1.30 -0.09
N ASN A 307 -21.79 1.00 -1.05
CA ASN A 307 -22.00 1.44 -2.43
C ASN A 307 -23.25 0.78 -3.04
N LYS A 308 -23.47 -0.52 -2.79
CA LYS A 308 -24.68 -1.21 -3.25
C LYS A 308 -25.94 -0.59 -2.63
N HIS A 309 -25.94 -0.28 -1.34
CA HIS A 309 -27.06 0.37 -0.66
C HIS A 309 -27.36 1.74 -1.30
N PHE A 310 -26.36 2.58 -1.50
CA PHE A 310 -26.52 3.91 -2.10
C PHE A 310 -27.06 3.83 -3.53
N GLU A 311 -26.56 2.88 -4.33
CA GLU A 311 -27.04 2.64 -5.68
C GLU A 311 -28.49 2.18 -5.67
N THR A 312 -28.83 1.17 -4.86
CA THR A 312 -30.18 0.60 -4.77
C THR A 312 -31.23 1.61 -4.32
N HIS A 313 -30.87 2.55 -3.43
CA HIS A 313 -31.80 3.52 -2.86
C HIS A 313 -31.70 4.92 -3.52
N GLY A 314 -30.98 5.04 -4.65
CA GLY A 314 -30.89 6.31 -5.39
C GLY A 314 -30.19 7.43 -4.57
N LEU A 315 -29.25 7.08 -3.70
CA LEU A 315 -28.55 8.05 -2.86
C LEU A 315 -27.32 8.66 -3.54
N PHE A 316 -26.96 8.24 -4.77
CA PHE A 316 -25.93 8.87 -5.57
C PHE A 316 -26.54 9.91 -6.50
N PRO A 317 -26.01 11.16 -6.52
CA PRO A 317 -26.47 12.18 -7.48
C PRO A 317 -26.17 11.81 -8.92
N THR A 318 -25.06 11.13 -9.18
CA THR A 318 -24.63 10.65 -10.51
C THR A 318 -23.85 9.34 -10.40
N ASP A 319 -23.65 8.67 -11.53
CA ASP A 319 -22.84 7.44 -11.67
C ASP A 319 -21.34 7.61 -11.31
N LYS A 320 -20.86 8.88 -11.22
CA LYS A 320 -19.48 9.19 -10.84
C LYS A 320 -19.27 9.21 -9.32
N HIS A 321 -20.34 9.30 -8.54
CA HIS A 321 -20.27 9.29 -7.09
C HIS A 321 -20.01 7.88 -6.54
N THR A 322 -19.39 7.83 -5.40
CA THR A 322 -19.25 6.65 -4.55
C THR A 322 -19.43 7.09 -3.11
N VAL A 323 -19.61 6.17 -2.18
CA VAL A 323 -19.68 6.55 -0.75
C VAL A 323 -18.41 7.31 -0.32
N TYR A 324 -17.25 7.02 -0.93
CA TYR A 324 -16.01 7.77 -0.66
C TYR A 324 -16.09 9.25 -1.02
N SER A 325 -17.03 9.65 -1.88
CA SER A 325 -17.29 11.06 -2.22
C SER A 325 -17.69 11.91 -1.01
N LEU A 326 -18.23 11.31 0.08
CA LEU A 326 -18.51 12.00 1.34
C LEU A 326 -17.27 12.66 1.95
N ARG A 327 -16.09 12.05 1.78
CA ARG A 327 -14.83 12.65 2.22
C ARG A 327 -14.49 13.92 1.42
N HIS A 328 -14.74 13.90 0.11
CA HIS A 328 -14.55 15.09 -0.71
C HIS A 328 -15.56 16.18 -0.35
N SER A 329 -16.79 15.79 0.01
CA SER A 329 -17.82 16.73 0.48
C SER A 329 -17.45 17.39 1.83
N PHE A 330 -16.86 16.64 2.73
CA PHE A 330 -16.38 17.19 4.01
C PHE A 330 -15.27 18.23 3.78
N GLU A 331 -14.29 17.92 2.91
CA GLU A 331 -13.25 18.87 2.53
C GLU A 331 -13.83 20.11 1.82
N ASP A 332 -14.80 19.91 0.95
CA ASP A 332 -15.43 20.99 0.20
C ASP A 332 -16.26 21.92 1.10
N ARG A 333 -17.00 21.37 2.09
CA ARG A 333 -17.68 22.17 3.12
C ARG A 333 -16.70 23.03 3.91
N MET A 334 -15.56 22.48 4.33
CA MET A 334 -14.51 23.25 5.00
C MET A 334 -13.95 24.38 4.13
N LYS A 335 -13.76 24.13 2.82
CA LYS A 335 -13.33 25.17 1.87
C LYS A 335 -14.36 26.28 1.74
N ASN A 336 -15.62 25.91 1.57
CA ASN A 336 -16.74 26.86 1.41
C ASN A 336 -16.93 27.72 2.65
N ALA A 337 -16.71 27.15 3.85
CA ALA A 337 -16.71 27.89 5.11
C ALA A 337 -15.40 28.65 5.39
N ARG A 338 -14.43 28.62 4.45
CA ARG A 338 -13.13 29.32 4.54
C ARG A 338 -12.29 28.92 5.75
N LEU A 339 -12.37 27.66 6.17
CA LEU A 339 -11.45 27.14 7.19
C LEU A 339 -10.00 27.22 6.66
N ASP A 340 -9.08 27.46 7.59
CA ASP A 340 -7.65 27.53 7.27
C ASP A 340 -7.17 26.28 6.52
N GLU A 341 -6.25 26.45 5.56
CA GLU A 341 -5.77 25.36 4.70
C GLU A 341 -4.98 24.31 5.50
N GLU A 342 -4.18 24.74 6.46
CA GLU A 342 -3.38 23.83 7.28
C GLU A 342 -4.28 22.97 8.16
N LEU A 343 -5.27 23.58 8.79
CA LEU A 343 -6.29 22.86 9.56
C LEU A 343 -7.05 21.85 8.70
N ARG A 344 -7.48 22.23 7.50
CA ARG A 344 -8.16 21.31 6.56
C ARG A 344 -7.27 20.15 6.19
N ARG A 345 -6.00 20.40 5.83
CA ARG A 345 -5.04 19.34 5.47
C ARG A 345 -4.78 18.41 6.64
N MET A 346 -4.63 18.94 7.84
CA MET A 346 -4.44 18.16 9.07
C MET A 346 -5.66 17.26 9.34
N LEU A 347 -6.87 17.81 9.35
CA LEU A 347 -8.10 17.04 9.57
C LEU A 347 -8.31 15.96 8.51
N MET A 348 -7.92 16.22 7.27
CA MET A 348 -7.97 15.25 6.18
C MET A 348 -6.81 14.24 6.21
N GLY A 349 -5.78 14.43 7.03
CA GLY A 349 -4.57 13.59 7.05
C GLY A 349 -3.85 13.63 5.71
N HIS A 350 -3.65 14.82 5.18
CA HIS A 350 -2.84 15.12 4.01
C HIS A 350 -1.47 15.64 4.45
N THR A 351 -0.45 15.39 3.63
CA THR A 351 0.90 15.92 3.88
C THR A 351 0.87 17.44 3.78
N ILE A 352 1.53 18.10 4.73
CA ILE A 352 1.76 19.55 4.73
C ILE A 352 3.21 19.75 4.27
N ASP A 353 3.39 20.35 3.09
CA ASP A 353 4.71 20.53 2.46
C ASP A 353 5.46 21.78 3.01
N ARG A 354 5.20 22.14 4.25
CA ARG A 354 5.87 23.25 4.96
C ARG A 354 6.49 22.76 6.25
N PRO A 355 7.56 23.42 6.75
CA PRO A 355 8.05 23.16 8.10
C PRO A 355 6.91 23.33 9.10
N LYS A 356 6.75 22.34 9.99
CA LYS A 356 5.71 22.38 11.02
C LYS A 356 6.18 23.32 12.15
N TYR A 357 5.53 24.46 12.31
CA TYR A 357 5.73 25.37 13.41
C TYR A 357 4.60 25.21 14.41
N GLY A 358 4.91 24.70 15.59
CA GLY A 358 3.93 24.44 16.65
C GLY A 358 3.04 23.21 16.39
N GLU A 359 1.99 23.07 17.20
CA GLU A 359 1.08 21.91 17.19
C GLU A 359 -0.19 22.08 16.32
N GLY A 360 -0.29 23.18 15.57
CA GLY A 360 -1.42 23.46 14.68
C GLY A 360 -2.65 24.02 15.38
N GLY A 361 -2.50 24.59 16.60
CA GLY A 361 -3.57 25.16 17.40
C GLY A 361 -4.24 24.16 18.36
N GLU A 362 -5.08 24.70 19.23
CA GLU A 362 -5.78 23.90 20.23
C GLU A 362 -6.98 23.16 19.63
N MET A 363 -7.26 21.98 20.14
CA MET A 363 -8.36 21.14 19.63
C MET A 363 -9.75 21.82 19.81
N LYS A 364 -9.89 22.70 20.78
CA LYS A 364 -11.08 23.52 20.97
C LYS A 364 -11.33 24.47 19.82
N MET A 365 -10.28 25.14 19.35
CA MET A 365 -10.35 25.98 18.14
C MET A 365 -10.74 25.15 16.91
N TRP A 366 -10.20 23.92 16.76
CA TRP A 366 -10.60 23.04 15.64
C TRP A 366 -12.08 22.67 15.71
N GLN A 367 -12.59 22.40 16.91
CA GLN A 367 -14.00 22.09 17.10
C GLN A 367 -14.86 23.31 16.73
N GLU A 368 -14.50 24.51 17.19
CA GLU A 368 -15.20 25.75 16.85
C GLU A 368 -15.24 26.00 15.33
N GLU A 369 -14.13 25.78 14.65
CA GLU A 369 -14.07 25.89 13.20
C GLU A 369 -14.95 24.84 12.50
N LEU A 370 -14.94 23.60 12.98
CA LEU A 370 -15.78 22.52 12.44
C LEU A 370 -17.28 22.75 12.70
N MET A 371 -17.66 23.41 13.80
CA MET A 371 -19.06 23.77 14.06
C MET A 371 -19.67 24.63 12.96
N LYS A 372 -18.87 25.37 12.18
CA LYS A 372 -19.35 26.18 11.03
C LYS A 372 -19.89 25.34 9.87
N ILE A 373 -19.56 24.03 9.84
CA ILE A 373 -19.92 23.13 8.73
C ILE A 373 -20.83 21.98 9.16
N VAL A 374 -21.28 21.95 10.42
CA VAL A 374 -22.22 20.93 10.92
C VAL A 374 -23.48 20.92 10.10
N LEU A 375 -23.91 19.73 9.72
CA LEU A 375 -25.19 19.53 9.04
C LEU A 375 -26.31 19.31 10.06
N PRO A 376 -27.46 19.95 9.90
CA PRO A 376 -28.65 19.64 10.70
C PRO A 376 -29.09 18.19 10.42
N PHE A 377 -29.51 17.50 11.46
CA PHE A 377 -29.97 16.11 11.36
C PHE A 377 -31.07 15.84 12.39
N ASP A 378 -31.91 14.86 12.10
CA ASP A 378 -32.86 14.33 13.08
C ASP A 378 -32.12 13.28 13.95
N PRO A 379 -32.11 13.40 15.27
CA PRO A 379 -31.49 12.41 16.17
C PRO A 379 -31.98 10.97 15.94
N ALA A 380 -33.18 10.78 15.41
CA ALA A 380 -33.76 9.47 15.14
C ALA A 380 -33.03 8.69 14.02
N ILE A 381 -32.15 9.33 13.24
CA ILE A 381 -31.39 8.63 12.18
C ILE A 381 -30.18 7.88 12.71
N VAL A 382 -29.74 8.13 13.95
CA VAL A 382 -28.56 7.52 14.57
C VAL A 382 -28.81 6.11 15.08
#